data_5f5fd163b192e84b9c4b2526a4dcb07b
#
_entry.id   5f5fd163b192e84b9c4b2526a4dcb07b
#
_cell.length_a   1.000
_cell.length_b   1.000
_cell.length_c   1.000
_cell.angle_alpha   90.00
_cell.angle_beta   90.00
_cell.angle_gamma   90.00
#
_symmetry.space_group_name_H-M   'P 1'
#
loop_
_entity.id
_entity.type
_entity.pdbx_description
1 polymer ?
#
loop_
_entity_poly.entity_id
_entity_poly.type
_entity_poly.pdbx_seq_one_letter_code
_entity_poly.pdbx_strand_id
1 'polypeptide(L)'
;MTGLPFVTAPNKFEALATHDALVEAHGALKSVAVSLMKIANDIRMLGSGPRAGIGEIHLPENEPGSSIMPGKVNPTQCESLTMIAAQVMGNDVTISIAGSNGQFELNVFKPVIISNFLQSARLIGDGCLNFSEHCVKGITPVNENIKRHLDSSLMLVTALNPKIGYYKPPLSPESLSRK
;
A
#
# COMPACT_ATOMS: atom_id res chain seq x y z
N MET A 1 34.93 -10.96 7.49
CA MET A 1 34.76 -10.12 6.29
C MET A 1 33.43 -10.51 5.64
N THR A 2 32.69 -9.56 5.08
CA THR A 2 31.31 -9.77 4.58
C THR A 2 31.23 -10.46 3.22
N GLY A 3 32.33 -10.52 2.46
CA GLY A 3 32.34 -10.98 1.06
C GLY A 3 31.73 -9.99 0.06
N LEU A 4 31.27 -8.81 0.52
CA LEU A 4 30.70 -7.79 -0.32
C LEU A 4 31.79 -6.90 -0.94
N PRO A 5 31.59 -6.37 -2.15
CA PRO A 5 32.57 -5.60 -2.89
C PRO A 5 32.67 -4.14 -2.39
N PHE A 6 33.02 -3.96 -1.12
CA PHE A 6 33.21 -2.62 -0.57
C PHE A 6 34.44 -1.95 -1.19
N VAL A 7 34.26 -0.72 -1.64
CA VAL A 7 35.33 0.15 -2.13
C VAL A 7 35.32 1.48 -1.38
N THR A 8 36.46 2.15 -1.34
CA THR A 8 36.52 3.50 -0.74
C THR A 8 35.82 4.51 -1.61
N ALA A 9 35.12 5.48 -1.00
CA ALA A 9 34.45 6.56 -1.74
C ALA A 9 35.47 7.41 -2.49
N PRO A 10 35.14 7.88 -3.72
CA PRO A 10 35.99 8.78 -4.49
C PRO A 10 36.29 10.08 -3.74
N ASN A 11 35.25 10.70 -3.16
CA ASN A 11 35.39 11.88 -2.30
C ASN A 11 35.07 11.50 -0.86
N LYS A 12 36.09 11.44 -0.02
CA LYS A 12 35.95 11.02 1.38
C LYS A 12 35.37 12.11 2.27
N PHE A 13 35.52 13.38 1.91
CA PHE A 13 34.91 14.50 2.64
C PHE A 13 33.39 14.48 2.47
N GLU A 14 32.93 14.34 1.25
CA GLU A 14 31.51 14.21 0.94
C GLU A 14 30.90 12.97 1.65
N ALA A 15 31.51 11.81 1.51
CA ALA A 15 31.00 10.57 2.09
C ALA A 15 30.93 10.57 3.63
N LEU A 16 31.69 11.45 4.30
CA LEU A 16 31.62 11.62 5.75
C LEU A 16 30.57 12.68 6.15
N ALA A 17 30.40 13.70 5.31
CA ALA A 17 29.53 14.84 5.56
C ALA A 17 28.07 14.61 5.14
N THR A 18 27.82 13.74 4.17
CA THR A 18 26.47 13.49 3.63
C THR A 18 26.12 11.99 3.63
N HIS A 19 24.85 11.69 3.41
CA HIS A 19 24.33 10.31 3.35
C HIS A 19 23.28 10.20 2.24
N ASP A 20 23.50 10.85 1.12
CA ASP A 20 22.56 10.99 0.01
C ASP A 20 22.09 9.64 -0.53
N ALA A 21 23.00 8.66 -0.65
CA ALA A 21 22.64 7.32 -1.12
C ALA A 21 21.63 6.61 -0.19
N LEU A 22 21.71 6.83 1.11
CA LEU A 22 20.74 6.25 2.06
C LEU A 22 19.42 7.01 2.04
N VAL A 23 19.45 8.33 1.88
CA VAL A 23 18.24 9.17 1.73
C VAL A 23 17.49 8.78 0.46
N GLU A 24 18.19 8.67 -0.68
CA GLU A 24 17.61 8.26 -1.96
C GLU A 24 17.02 6.85 -1.90
N ALA A 25 17.80 5.89 -1.41
CA ALA A 25 17.35 4.51 -1.31
C ALA A 25 16.13 4.36 -0.39
N HIS A 26 16.08 5.12 0.73
CA HIS A 26 14.92 5.12 1.60
C HIS A 26 13.71 5.81 0.95
N GLY A 27 13.91 6.84 0.15
CA GLY A 27 12.87 7.46 -0.67
C GLY A 27 12.19 6.45 -1.61
N ALA A 28 12.95 5.49 -2.17
CA ALA A 28 12.38 4.38 -2.94
C ALA A 28 11.55 3.44 -2.06
N LEU A 29 12.01 3.10 -0.85
CA LEU A 29 11.22 2.32 0.11
C LEU A 29 9.93 3.03 0.51
N LYS A 30 9.96 4.34 0.70
CA LYS A 30 8.75 5.15 0.93
C LYS A 30 7.77 5.02 -0.23
N SER A 31 8.23 5.07 -1.48
CA SER A 31 7.35 4.92 -2.65
C SER A 31 6.67 3.56 -2.67
N VAL A 32 7.38 2.50 -2.29
CA VAL A 32 6.79 1.15 -2.08
C VAL A 32 5.74 1.19 -0.97
N ALA A 33 6.03 1.80 0.17
CA ALA A 33 5.10 1.91 1.28
C ALA A 33 3.80 2.65 0.89
N VAL A 34 3.89 3.73 0.11
CA VAL A 34 2.72 4.44 -0.43
C VAL A 34 1.85 3.53 -1.28
N SER A 35 2.45 2.74 -2.16
CA SER A 35 1.73 1.77 -3.00
C SER A 35 1.08 0.66 -2.16
N LEU A 36 1.79 0.13 -1.18
CA LEU A 36 1.27 -0.90 -0.27
C LEU A 36 0.10 -0.39 0.58
N MET A 37 0.16 0.85 1.05
CA MET A 37 -0.95 1.52 1.75
C MET A 37 -2.21 1.54 0.89
N LYS A 38 -2.09 1.94 -0.37
CA LYS A 38 -3.20 1.99 -1.32
C LYS A 38 -3.77 0.59 -1.59
N ILE A 39 -2.92 -0.38 -1.88
CA ILE A 39 -3.31 -1.76 -2.15
C ILE A 39 -4.06 -2.38 -0.96
N ALA A 40 -3.52 -2.25 0.25
CA ALA A 40 -4.14 -2.79 1.46
C ALA A 40 -5.52 -2.16 1.74
N ASN A 41 -5.65 -0.84 1.55
CA ASN A 41 -6.93 -0.15 1.72
C ASN A 41 -7.96 -0.57 0.68
N ASP A 42 -7.59 -0.73 -0.59
CA ASP A 42 -8.50 -1.20 -1.63
C ASP A 42 -9.00 -2.62 -1.34
N ILE A 43 -8.09 -3.53 -1.03
CA ILE A 43 -8.44 -4.93 -0.70
C ILE A 43 -9.38 -4.96 0.50
N ARG A 44 -9.07 -4.21 1.57
CA ARG A 44 -9.92 -4.12 2.75
C ARG A 44 -11.32 -3.59 2.43
N MET A 45 -11.40 -2.57 1.58
CA MET A 45 -12.68 -1.97 1.18
C MET A 45 -13.49 -2.90 0.30
N LEU A 46 -12.88 -3.56 -0.68
CA LEU A 46 -13.52 -4.56 -1.54
C LEU A 46 -14.05 -5.76 -0.74
N GLY A 47 -13.37 -6.16 0.33
CA GLY A 47 -13.78 -7.23 1.24
C GLY A 47 -14.80 -6.83 2.29
N SER A 48 -15.25 -5.56 2.33
CA SER A 48 -16.18 -5.07 3.35
C SER A 48 -17.58 -5.67 3.21
N GLY A 49 -18.18 -6.07 4.31
CA GLY A 49 -19.51 -6.68 4.34
C GLY A 49 -19.73 -7.49 5.63
N PRO A 50 -20.57 -8.52 5.59
CA PRO A 50 -21.26 -9.14 4.44
C PRO A 50 -22.55 -8.44 3.98
N ARG A 51 -23.23 -7.67 4.84
CA ARG A 51 -24.54 -7.07 4.51
C ARG A 51 -24.43 -5.62 4.07
N ALA A 52 -23.57 -4.85 4.72
CA ALA A 52 -23.34 -3.43 4.47
C ALA A 52 -21.87 -3.25 4.09
N GLY A 53 -21.59 -3.15 2.80
CA GLY A 53 -20.24 -3.01 2.26
C GLY A 53 -20.20 -3.32 0.77
N ILE A 54 -19.02 -3.29 0.18
CA ILE A 54 -18.81 -3.61 -1.24
C ILE A 54 -18.93 -5.12 -1.47
N GLY A 55 -18.19 -5.92 -0.69
CA GLY A 55 -18.28 -7.37 -0.68
C GLY A 55 -17.99 -8.05 -2.02
N GLU A 56 -17.11 -7.48 -2.85
CA GLU A 56 -16.75 -8.07 -4.15
C GLU A 56 -15.71 -9.18 -4.03
N ILE A 57 -15.01 -9.25 -2.89
CA ILE A 57 -14.05 -10.30 -2.60
C ILE A 57 -14.23 -10.85 -1.19
N HIS A 58 -13.90 -12.12 -1.00
CA HIS A 58 -13.70 -12.71 0.31
C HIS A 58 -12.22 -12.65 0.68
N LEU A 59 -11.95 -12.28 1.93
CA LEU A 59 -10.62 -12.32 2.54
C LEU A 59 -10.49 -13.57 3.42
N PRO A 60 -9.28 -14.15 3.56
CA PRO A 60 -9.06 -15.26 4.49
C PRO A 60 -9.38 -14.87 5.93
N GLU A 61 -10.02 -15.79 6.64
CA GLU A 61 -10.31 -15.67 8.06
C GLU A 61 -9.13 -16.23 8.85
N ASN A 62 -8.22 -15.38 9.29
CA ASN A 62 -7.02 -15.82 10.00
C ASN A 62 -7.23 -15.92 11.51
N GLU A 63 -8.20 -15.17 12.06
CA GLU A 63 -8.44 -15.07 13.50
C GLU A 63 -9.86 -14.54 13.80
N PRO A 64 -10.40 -14.84 15.00
CA PRO A 64 -11.67 -14.25 15.43
C PRO A 64 -11.55 -12.72 15.52
N GLY A 65 -12.47 -12.00 14.88
CA GLY A 65 -12.45 -10.53 14.85
C GLY A 65 -12.98 -9.85 16.11
N SER A 66 -13.59 -10.61 17.03
CA SER A 66 -14.17 -10.07 18.26
C SER A 66 -14.44 -11.19 19.27
N SER A 67 -14.24 -10.89 20.57
CA SER A 67 -14.62 -11.79 21.67
C SER A 67 -16.11 -11.76 22.00
N ILE A 68 -16.83 -10.73 21.56
CA ILE A 68 -18.25 -10.49 21.90
C ILE A 68 -19.21 -10.57 20.70
N MET A 69 -18.70 -10.56 19.47
CA MET A 69 -19.50 -10.64 18.25
C MET A 69 -19.17 -11.91 17.47
N PRO A 70 -19.98 -12.97 17.57
CA PRO A 70 -19.76 -14.20 16.81
C PRO A 70 -19.74 -13.93 15.30
N GLY A 71 -18.81 -14.56 14.60
CA GLY A 71 -18.69 -14.47 13.14
C GLY A 71 -18.15 -13.15 12.61
N LYS A 72 -17.68 -12.24 13.49
CA LYS A 72 -16.97 -11.03 13.04
C LYS A 72 -15.56 -11.40 12.55
N VAL A 73 -15.24 -11.00 11.33
CA VAL A 73 -13.91 -11.14 10.74
C VAL A 73 -13.36 -9.73 10.50
N ASN A 74 -12.12 -9.48 10.94
CA ASN A 74 -11.41 -8.24 10.68
C ASN A 74 -10.37 -8.45 9.57
N PRO A 75 -10.12 -7.45 8.71
CA PRO A 75 -9.08 -7.52 7.68
C PRO A 75 -7.69 -7.22 8.28
N THR A 76 -7.28 -7.99 9.30
CA THR A 76 -6.11 -7.70 10.14
C THR A 76 -4.82 -7.64 9.35
N GLN A 77 -4.68 -8.42 8.29
CA GLN A 77 -3.49 -8.36 7.44
C GLN A 77 -3.40 -7.05 6.65
N CYS A 78 -4.53 -6.53 6.17
CA CYS A 78 -4.58 -5.21 5.54
C CYS A 78 -4.27 -4.11 6.57
N GLU A 79 -4.81 -4.21 7.78
CA GLU A 79 -4.55 -3.25 8.86
C GLU A 79 -3.07 -3.24 9.26
N SER A 80 -2.46 -4.41 9.40
CA SER A 80 -1.03 -4.55 9.68
C SER A 80 -0.17 -3.89 8.59
N LEU A 81 -0.47 -4.16 7.32
CA LEU A 81 0.29 -3.59 6.20
C LEU A 81 0.16 -2.07 6.13
N THR A 82 -1.02 -1.50 6.43
CA THR A 82 -1.18 -0.05 6.50
C THR A 82 -0.40 0.59 7.64
N MET A 83 -0.30 -0.08 8.81
CA MET A 83 0.54 0.39 9.92
C MET A 83 2.03 0.35 9.57
N ILE A 84 2.49 -0.72 8.91
CA ILE A 84 3.86 -0.82 8.39
C ILE A 84 4.16 0.33 7.43
N ALA A 85 3.28 0.58 6.47
CA ALA A 85 3.45 1.66 5.50
C ALA A 85 3.54 3.03 6.18
N ALA A 86 2.69 3.30 7.18
CA ALA A 86 2.73 4.53 7.95
C ALA A 86 4.06 4.70 8.69
N GLN A 87 4.57 3.63 9.33
CA GLN A 87 5.86 3.65 10.02
C GLN A 87 7.02 3.95 9.08
N VAL A 88 7.03 3.33 7.90
CA VAL A 88 8.09 3.55 6.88
C VAL A 88 8.06 4.98 6.37
N MET A 89 6.87 5.57 6.14
CA MET A 89 6.77 6.98 5.77
C MET A 89 7.30 7.91 6.87
N GLY A 90 7.03 7.59 8.14
CA GLY A 90 7.59 8.34 9.28
C GLY A 90 9.12 8.23 9.36
N ASN A 91 9.67 7.05 9.13
CA ASN A 91 11.11 6.81 9.09
C ASN A 91 11.78 7.60 7.95
N ASP A 92 11.11 7.78 6.82
CA ASP A 92 11.61 8.58 5.70
C ASP A 92 11.80 10.05 6.09
N VAL A 93 10.86 10.61 6.82
CA VAL A 93 10.98 11.97 7.36
C VAL A 93 12.20 12.06 8.30
N THR A 94 12.36 11.09 9.19
CA THR A 94 13.50 11.03 10.12
C THR A 94 14.83 10.97 9.37
N ILE A 95 14.93 10.10 8.35
CA ILE A 95 16.15 9.94 7.54
C ILE A 95 16.45 11.20 6.74
N SER A 96 15.43 11.84 6.16
CA SER A 96 15.59 13.09 5.40
C SER A 96 16.09 14.22 6.29
N ILE A 97 15.53 14.39 7.50
CA ILE A 97 15.99 15.37 8.47
C ILE A 97 17.42 15.07 8.92
N ALA A 98 17.71 13.80 9.22
CA ALA A 98 19.04 13.37 9.63
C ALA A 98 20.09 13.57 8.52
N GLY A 99 19.72 13.28 7.27
CA GLY A 99 20.58 13.51 6.10
C GLY A 99 20.85 14.99 5.82
N SER A 100 19.89 15.87 6.13
CA SER A 100 20.05 17.32 5.94
C SER A 100 20.93 18.00 7.02
N ASN A 101 21.33 17.24 8.04
CA ASN A 101 22.18 17.74 9.12
C ASN A 101 23.66 17.47 8.80
N GLY A 102 24.51 17.91 9.72
CA GLY A 102 25.95 17.84 9.61
C GLY A 102 26.57 19.23 9.63
N GLN A 103 27.75 19.33 10.18
CA GLN A 103 28.54 20.55 10.21
C GLN A 103 29.82 20.29 9.48
N PHE A 104 30.04 21.04 8.40
CA PHE A 104 31.23 20.96 7.54
C PHE A 104 31.48 19.55 7.03
N GLU A 105 32.49 18.85 7.52
CA GLU A 105 32.93 17.55 7.00
C GLU A 105 32.37 16.33 7.75
N LEU A 106 31.44 16.53 8.70
CA LEU A 106 30.90 15.43 9.50
C LEU A 106 29.39 15.52 9.73
N ASN A 107 28.68 14.49 9.32
CA ASN A 107 27.31 14.23 9.77
C ASN A 107 27.33 13.12 10.83
N VAL A 108 26.90 13.43 12.06
CA VAL A 108 26.88 12.49 13.19
C VAL A 108 25.58 11.70 13.30
N PHE A 109 24.60 11.94 12.44
CA PHE A 109 23.27 11.27 12.51
C PHE A 109 23.25 9.84 11.97
N LYS A 110 24.42 9.26 11.69
CA LYS A 110 24.57 7.89 11.17
C LYS A 110 23.77 6.82 11.94
N PRO A 111 23.77 6.80 13.29
CA PRO A 111 23.04 5.79 14.03
C PRO A 111 21.51 5.86 13.79
N VAL A 112 20.93 7.05 13.75
CA VAL A 112 19.48 7.19 13.52
C VAL A 112 19.12 6.89 12.07
N ILE A 113 19.96 7.26 11.10
CA ILE A 113 19.74 6.94 9.68
C ILE A 113 19.70 5.44 9.48
N ILE A 114 20.75 4.73 9.92
CA ILE A 114 20.85 3.28 9.68
C ILE A 114 19.80 2.49 10.46
N SER A 115 19.46 2.90 11.68
CA SER A 115 18.43 2.25 12.48
C SER A 115 17.06 2.31 11.77
N ASN A 116 16.65 3.49 11.32
CA ASN A 116 15.39 3.69 10.62
C ASN A 116 15.37 3.02 9.26
N PHE A 117 16.50 3.04 8.53
CA PHE A 117 16.63 2.37 7.24
C PHE A 117 16.43 0.86 7.36
N LEU A 118 17.17 0.22 8.26
CA LEU A 118 17.10 -1.24 8.48
C LEU A 118 15.73 -1.66 9.02
N GLN A 119 15.14 -0.86 9.90
CA GLN A 119 13.77 -1.11 10.36
C GLN A 119 12.78 -1.09 9.21
N SER A 120 12.83 -0.06 8.35
CA SER A 120 11.94 0.05 7.20
C SER A 120 12.09 -1.10 6.22
N ALA A 121 13.33 -1.48 5.89
CA ALA A 121 13.60 -2.60 4.99
C ALA A 121 13.04 -3.92 5.53
N ARG A 122 13.23 -4.18 6.84
CA ARG A 122 12.70 -5.37 7.50
C ARG A 122 11.19 -5.37 7.53
N LEU A 123 10.56 -4.26 7.96
CA LEU A 123 9.10 -4.15 8.05
C LEU A 123 8.43 -4.36 6.70
N ILE A 124 8.96 -3.79 5.62
CA ILE A 124 8.42 -4.00 4.27
C ILE A 124 8.61 -5.45 3.84
N GLY A 125 9.80 -6.02 4.01
CA GLY A 125 10.10 -7.39 3.64
C GLY A 125 9.17 -8.40 4.34
N ASP A 126 9.14 -8.37 5.67
CA ASP A 126 8.32 -9.26 6.49
C ASP A 126 6.82 -9.02 6.25
N GLY A 127 6.42 -7.76 6.14
CA GLY A 127 5.03 -7.36 5.90
C GLY A 127 4.51 -7.85 4.54
N CYS A 128 5.30 -7.73 3.47
CA CYS A 128 4.93 -8.23 2.15
C CYS A 128 4.80 -9.75 2.13
N LEU A 129 5.72 -10.47 2.74
CA LEU A 129 5.67 -11.93 2.84
C LEU A 129 4.42 -12.38 3.60
N ASN A 130 4.19 -11.79 4.77
CA ASN A 130 3.03 -12.10 5.60
C ASN A 130 1.71 -11.78 4.88
N PHE A 131 1.61 -10.62 4.24
CA PHE A 131 0.43 -10.20 3.49
C PHE A 131 0.14 -11.11 2.29
N SER A 132 1.18 -11.51 1.56
CA SER A 132 1.07 -12.47 0.46
C SER A 132 0.53 -13.81 0.94
N GLU A 133 1.09 -14.35 2.01
CA GLU A 133 0.74 -15.69 2.51
C GLU A 133 -0.64 -15.74 3.15
N HIS A 134 -0.94 -14.77 4.02
CA HIS A 134 -2.13 -14.80 4.88
C HIS A 134 -3.29 -13.93 4.38
N CYS A 135 -3.12 -13.19 3.28
CA CYS A 135 -4.20 -12.42 2.66
C CYS A 135 -4.34 -12.75 1.19
N VAL A 136 -3.33 -12.37 0.37
CA VAL A 136 -3.47 -12.37 -1.10
C VAL A 136 -3.77 -13.76 -1.66
N LYS A 137 -3.08 -14.79 -1.21
CA LYS A 137 -3.27 -16.18 -1.68
C LYS A 137 -4.67 -16.75 -1.42
N GLY A 138 -5.37 -16.22 -0.44
CA GLY A 138 -6.70 -16.70 -0.07
C GLY A 138 -7.85 -15.82 -0.55
N ILE A 139 -7.58 -14.76 -1.31
CA ILE A 139 -8.64 -13.90 -1.88
C ILE A 139 -9.43 -14.68 -2.92
N THR A 140 -10.76 -14.64 -2.81
CA THR A 140 -11.68 -15.21 -3.79
C THR A 140 -12.74 -14.19 -4.23
N PRO A 141 -13.15 -14.15 -5.51
CA PRO A 141 -14.15 -13.23 -6.00
C PRO A 141 -15.57 -13.64 -5.57
N VAL A 142 -16.42 -12.65 -5.28
CA VAL A 142 -17.85 -12.81 -5.06
C VAL A 142 -18.60 -12.39 -6.33
N ASN A 143 -18.70 -13.30 -7.28
CA ASN A 143 -19.20 -13.01 -8.63
C ASN A 143 -20.61 -12.39 -8.66
N GLU A 144 -21.48 -12.75 -7.73
CA GLU A 144 -22.82 -12.20 -7.61
C GLU A 144 -22.79 -10.69 -7.29
N ASN A 145 -21.98 -10.28 -6.32
CA ASN A 145 -21.83 -8.88 -5.95
C ASN A 145 -21.15 -8.08 -7.04
N ILE A 146 -20.10 -8.62 -7.65
CA ILE A 146 -19.41 -8.00 -8.79
C ILE A 146 -20.40 -7.75 -9.93
N LYS A 147 -21.21 -8.77 -10.29
CA LYS A 147 -22.22 -8.64 -11.34
C LYS A 147 -23.27 -7.60 -10.99
N ARG A 148 -23.80 -7.61 -9.77
CA ARG A 148 -24.77 -6.63 -9.30
C ARG A 148 -24.27 -5.20 -9.39
N HIS A 149 -23.03 -4.95 -8.96
CA HIS A 149 -22.43 -3.62 -9.01
C HIS A 149 -22.14 -3.19 -10.44
N LEU A 150 -21.66 -4.09 -11.29
CA LEU A 150 -21.44 -3.83 -12.71
C LEU A 150 -22.75 -3.44 -13.42
N ASP A 151 -23.80 -4.25 -13.22
CA ASP A 151 -25.12 -4.00 -13.85
C ASP A 151 -25.74 -2.67 -13.35
N SER A 152 -25.44 -2.25 -12.13
CA SER A 152 -25.89 -0.98 -11.55
C SER A 152 -25.00 0.20 -11.91
N SER A 153 -23.86 -0.03 -12.56
CA SER A 153 -22.89 1.02 -12.87
C SER A 153 -23.24 1.75 -14.15
N LEU A 154 -23.12 3.07 -14.14
CA LEU A 154 -23.22 3.90 -15.34
C LEU A 154 -22.02 3.75 -16.29
N MET A 155 -20.96 3.03 -15.91
CA MET A 155 -19.78 2.82 -16.74
C MET A 155 -20.09 2.15 -18.07
N LEU A 156 -21.11 1.28 -18.12
CA LEU A 156 -21.54 0.60 -19.34
C LEU A 156 -22.07 1.58 -20.40
N VAL A 157 -22.54 2.75 -19.98
CA VAL A 157 -22.98 3.83 -20.90
C VAL A 157 -21.83 4.36 -21.75
N THR A 158 -20.60 4.30 -21.25
CA THR A 158 -19.40 4.73 -21.99
C THR A 158 -19.23 3.97 -23.32
N ALA A 159 -19.63 2.72 -23.37
CA ALA A 159 -19.60 1.91 -24.61
C ALA A 159 -20.57 2.42 -25.68
N LEU A 160 -21.57 3.21 -25.30
CA LEU A 160 -22.54 3.81 -26.21
C LEU A 160 -22.09 5.15 -26.80
N ASN A 161 -21.07 5.79 -26.22
CA ASN A 161 -20.57 7.11 -26.65
C ASN A 161 -20.29 7.21 -28.15
N PRO A 162 -19.70 6.19 -28.84
CA PRO A 162 -19.51 6.23 -30.29
C PRO A 162 -20.82 6.31 -31.09
N LYS A 163 -21.94 5.83 -30.52
CA LYS A 163 -23.25 5.81 -31.18
C LYS A 163 -24.14 7.01 -30.82
N ILE A 164 -24.08 7.48 -29.57
CA ILE A 164 -24.97 8.52 -29.06
C ILE A 164 -24.30 9.89 -28.92
N GLY A 165 -22.96 9.95 -28.97
CA GLY A 165 -22.18 11.17 -28.78
C GLY A 165 -22.03 11.56 -27.30
N TYR A 166 -20.94 12.24 -26.97
CA TYR A 166 -20.56 12.61 -25.61
C TYR A 166 -21.51 13.61 -24.93
N TYR A 167 -22.18 14.49 -25.72
CA TYR A 167 -23.01 15.58 -25.20
C TYR A 167 -24.50 15.24 -25.02
N LYS A 168 -24.94 14.03 -25.30
CA LYS A 168 -26.31 13.65 -24.98
C LYS A 168 -26.41 13.32 -23.49
N PRO A 169 -27.43 13.85 -22.76
CA PRO A 169 -27.63 13.49 -21.38
C PRO A 169 -27.79 11.97 -21.25
N PRO A 170 -27.25 11.36 -20.18
CA PRO A 170 -27.39 9.92 -19.95
C PRO A 170 -28.88 9.57 -19.92
N LEU A 171 -29.25 8.52 -20.63
CA LEU A 171 -30.57 7.92 -20.53
C LEU A 171 -30.78 7.52 -19.07
N SER A 172 -31.96 7.88 -18.51
CA SER A 172 -32.27 7.46 -17.14
C SER A 172 -32.22 5.92 -17.02
N PRO A 173 -31.85 5.36 -15.86
CA PRO A 173 -31.85 3.90 -15.66
C PRO A 173 -33.16 3.20 -16.07
N GLU A 174 -34.29 3.90 -15.95
CA GLU A 174 -35.61 3.43 -16.36
C GLU A 174 -35.77 3.30 -17.87
N SER A 175 -35.00 4.03 -18.68
CA SER A 175 -35.04 3.93 -20.14
C SER A 175 -34.22 2.78 -20.70
N LEU A 176 -33.29 2.20 -19.92
CA LEU A 176 -32.46 1.06 -20.30
C LEU A 176 -33.12 -0.30 -19.96
N SER A 177 -34.12 -0.31 -19.07
CA SER A 177 -34.82 -1.54 -18.65
C SER A 177 -35.98 -1.95 -19.57
N ARG A 178 -36.27 -1.19 -20.63
CA ARG A 178 -37.42 -1.43 -21.55
C ARG A 178 -37.03 -2.02 -22.90
N LYS A 179 -35.98 -2.81 -22.97
CA LYS A 179 -35.71 -3.65 -24.17
C LYS A 179 -35.34 -5.05 -23.80
#